data_0d7469ab6008fd11d92ba31cc24689bc
#
_entry.id   0d7469ab6008fd11d92ba31cc24689bc
#
_cell.length_a   1.000
_cell.length_b   1.000
_cell.length_c   1.000
_cell.angle_alpha   90.00
_cell.angle_beta   90.00
_cell.angle_gamma   90.00
#
_symmetry.space_group_name_H-M   'P 1'
#
loop_
_entity.id
_entity.type
_entity.pdbx_description
1 polymer ?
#
loop_
_entity_poly.entity_id
_entity_poly.type
_entity_poly.pdbx_seq_one_letter_code
_entity_poly.pdbx_strand_id
1 'polypeptide(L)'
;REIMRARYIENHYVKETIIECYLNTIAMGHGTYGVEVAANYYFNKDVSELTITESAALAAITNNPTKYNPLTENGAEQNEKRRRLVLDKMLELGNITYEEYDKAYNEKLKLDDSQEDDYEIEINSYFVDALIDQVINDLAEKYNLDTKLASTMFYNGGFKIYSTLKPEIQSAMEKVYTDIKNYFPQTAPNLQGEKVHAQSA
;
A
#
# COMPACT_ATOMS: atom_id res chain seq x y z
N ARG A 1 28.48 -4.00 -1.70
CA ARG A 1 27.78 -3.99 -0.39
C ARG A 1 26.54 -4.90 -0.40
N GLU A 2 25.71 -4.91 -1.45
CA GLU A 2 24.49 -5.72 -1.54
C GLU A 2 24.77 -7.22 -1.50
N ILE A 3 25.73 -7.71 -2.27
CA ILE A 3 26.11 -9.13 -2.30
C ILE A 3 26.56 -9.62 -0.91
N MET A 4 27.30 -8.78 -0.15
CA MET A 4 27.74 -9.15 1.20
C MET A 4 26.56 -9.24 2.18
N ARG A 5 25.58 -8.34 2.05
CA ARG A 5 24.36 -8.37 2.86
C ARG A 5 23.47 -9.57 2.51
N ALA A 6 23.32 -9.85 1.20
CA ALA A 6 22.58 -11.03 0.73
C ALA A 6 23.17 -12.33 1.28
N ARG A 7 24.50 -12.50 1.19
CA ARG A 7 25.19 -13.66 1.78
C ARG A 7 25.02 -13.73 3.31
N TYR A 8 25.07 -12.59 3.99
CA TYR A 8 24.84 -12.56 5.43
C TYR A 8 23.44 -13.07 5.77
N ILE A 9 22.42 -12.55 5.09
CA ILE A 9 21.03 -12.96 5.30
C ILE A 9 20.85 -14.45 5.00
N GLU A 10 21.36 -14.93 3.86
CA GLU A 10 21.28 -16.33 3.44
C GLU A 10 21.95 -17.30 4.42
N ASN A 11 23.04 -16.86 5.07
CA ASN A 11 23.75 -17.69 6.07
C ASN A 11 23.11 -17.67 7.46
N HIS A 12 22.26 -16.69 7.79
CA HIS A 12 21.71 -16.52 9.14
C HIS A 12 20.22 -16.82 9.23
N TYR A 13 19.50 -16.83 8.11
CA TYR A 13 18.06 -17.06 8.09
C TYR A 13 17.72 -18.20 7.13
N VAL A 14 16.72 -18.98 7.48
CA VAL A 14 16.17 -20.00 6.59
C VAL A 14 15.40 -19.33 5.44
N LYS A 15 15.33 -20.00 4.32
CA LYS A 15 14.77 -19.46 3.09
C LYS A 15 13.31 -19.00 3.25
N GLU A 16 12.55 -19.73 4.03
CA GLU A 16 11.15 -19.44 4.37
C GLU A 16 11.02 -18.08 5.05
N THR A 17 11.85 -17.81 6.06
CA THR A 17 11.85 -16.52 6.77
C THR A 17 12.25 -15.37 5.83
N ILE A 18 13.20 -15.58 4.93
CA ILE A 18 13.60 -14.57 3.94
C ILE A 18 12.44 -14.23 3.02
N ILE A 19 11.74 -15.25 2.51
CA ILE A 19 10.59 -15.08 1.63
C ILE A 19 9.43 -14.40 2.37
N GLU A 20 9.15 -14.81 3.60
CA GLU A 20 8.12 -14.21 4.45
C GLU A 20 8.38 -12.71 4.67
N CYS A 21 9.61 -12.35 5.07
CA CYS A 21 9.99 -10.95 5.21
C CYS A 21 9.86 -10.17 3.90
N TYR A 22 10.25 -10.77 2.78
CA TYR A 22 10.11 -10.15 1.47
C TYR A 22 8.64 -9.90 1.12
N LEU A 23 7.78 -10.91 1.26
CA LEU A 23 6.36 -10.82 0.95
C LEU A 23 5.62 -9.82 1.85
N ASN A 24 6.07 -9.64 3.09
CA ASN A 24 5.50 -8.66 4.01
C ASN A 24 5.98 -7.22 3.81
N THR A 25 7.04 -7.01 3.02
CA THR A 25 7.64 -5.67 2.86
C THR A 25 7.61 -5.13 1.44
N ILE A 26 7.28 -5.97 0.45
CA ILE A 26 7.29 -5.55 -0.95
C ILE A 26 6.18 -4.56 -1.25
N ALA A 27 6.53 -3.51 -2.01
CA ALA A 27 5.56 -2.51 -2.47
C ALA A 27 4.63 -3.12 -3.54
N MET A 28 3.33 -2.98 -3.32
CA MET A 28 2.27 -3.55 -4.17
C MET A 28 1.44 -2.49 -4.90
N GLY A 29 1.87 -1.23 -4.86
CA GLY A 29 1.14 -0.09 -5.42
C GLY A 29 0.18 0.54 -4.43
N HIS A 30 -0.34 1.72 -4.77
CA HIS A 30 -1.32 2.44 -3.95
C HIS A 30 -0.92 2.61 -2.47
N GLY A 31 0.36 2.82 -2.19
CA GLY A 31 0.84 2.90 -0.81
C GLY A 31 0.77 1.59 -0.02
N THR A 32 0.32 0.49 -0.63
CA THR A 32 0.25 -0.81 0.05
C THR A 32 1.61 -1.51 0.05
N TYR A 33 1.97 -2.05 1.20
CA TYR A 33 3.17 -2.85 1.41
C TYR A 33 2.80 -4.20 1.99
N GLY A 34 3.35 -5.25 1.40
CA GLY A 34 3.09 -6.64 1.76
C GLY A 34 1.86 -7.23 1.07
N VAL A 35 1.92 -8.56 0.91
CA VAL A 35 0.89 -9.30 0.14
C VAL A 35 -0.45 -9.38 0.86
N GLU A 36 -0.47 -9.37 2.20
CA GLU A 36 -1.71 -9.39 2.99
C GLU A 36 -2.51 -8.11 2.78
N VAL A 37 -1.84 -6.94 2.90
CA VAL A 37 -2.48 -5.64 2.67
C VAL A 37 -2.95 -5.52 1.23
N ALA A 38 -2.16 -6.03 0.27
CA ALA A 38 -2.54 -6.03 -1.14
C ALA A 38 -3.72 -6.97 -1.43
N ALA A 39 -3.79 -8.14 -0.80
CA ALA A 39 -4.92 -9.08 -0.94
C ALA A 39 -6.22 -8.45 -0.47
N ASN A 40 -6.19 -7.79 0.68
CA ASN A 40 -7.33 -7.03 1.19
C ASN A 40 -7.68 -5.87 0.26
N TYR A 41 -6.69 -5.11 -0.20
CA TYR A 41 -6.90 -3.93 -1.03
C TYR A 41 -7.50 -4.26 -2.40
N TYR A 42 -6.93 -5.23 -3.12
CA TYR A 42 -7.37 -5.56 -4.47
C TYR A 42 -8.56 -6.51 -4.55
N PHE A 43 -8.74 -7.37 -3.53
CA PHE A 43 -9.69 -8.49 -3.58
C PHE A 43 -10.62 -8.57 -2.38
N ASN A 44 -10.43 -7.74 -1.35
CA ASN A 44 -11.15 -7.79 -0.07
C ASN A 44 -11.12 -9.21 0.56
N LYS A 45 -9.95 -9.81 0.55
CA LYS A 45 -9.70 -11.17 1.02
C LYS A 45 -8.45 -11.24 1.88
N ASP A 46 -8.42 -12.20 2.78
CA ASP A 46 -7.20 -12.66 3.43
C ASP A 46 -6.28 -13.34 2.39
N VAL A 47 -4.96 -13.24 2.56
CA VAL A 47 -4.00 -13.85 1.63
C VAL A 47 -4.19 -15.36 1.49
N SER A 48 -4.67 -16.03 2.55
CA SER A 48 -4.95 -17.47 2.57
C SER A 48 -6.17 -17.87 1.72
N GLU A 49 -7.03 -16.92 1.38
CA GLU A 49 -8.26 -17.13 0.59
C GLU A 49 -8.09 -16.79 -0.91
N LEU A 50 -6.89 -16.34 -1.29
CA LEU A 50 -6.60 -15.98 -2.68
C LEU A 50 -6.66 -17.22 -3.58
N THR A 51 -7.29 -17.05 -4.74
CA THR A 51 -7.21 -18.03 -5.83
C THR A 51 -5.82 -17.98 -6.50
N ILE A 52 -5.50 -19.03 -7.27
CA ILE A 52 -4.25 -19.07 -8.06
C ILE A 52 -4.19 -17.87 -9.02
N THR A 53 -5.33 -17.49 -9.58
CA THR A 53 -5.47 -16.34 -10.49
C THR A 53 -5.13 -15.02 -9.80
N GLU A 54 -5.69 -14.81 -8.61
CA GLU A 54 -5.45 -13.62 -7.79
C GLU A 54 -4.00 -13.55 -7.29
N SER A 55 -3.46 -14.69 -6.83
CA SER A 55 -2.06 -14.80 -6.41
C SER A 55 -1.08 -14.47 -7.56
N ALA A 56 -1.36 -14.98 -8.77
CA ALA A 56 -0.56 -14.67 -9.95
C ALA A 56 -0.69 -13.20 -10.37
N ALA A 57 -1.86 -12.56 -10.16
CA ALA A 57 -2.06 -11.14 -10.41
C ALA A 57 -1.25 -10.28 -9.44
N LEU A 58 -1.23 -10.61 -8.14
CA LEU A 58 -0.37 -9.92 -7.16
C LEU A 58 1.11 -10.09 -7.50
N ALA A 59 1.55 -11.30 -7.88
CA ALA A 59 2.92 -11.54 -8.31
C ALA A 59 3.30 -10.69 -9.54
N ALA A 60 2.35 -10.43 -10.44
CA ALA A 60 2.57 -9.55 -11.59
C ALA A 60 2.83 -8.09 -11.18
N ILE A 61 2.13 -7.59 -10.15
CA ILE A 61 2.24 -6.21 -9.64
C ILE A 61 3.65 -5.94 -9.11
N THR A 62 4.28 -6.90 -8.43
CA THR A 62 5.59 -6.73 -7.77
C THR A 62 6.70 -6.21 -8.69
N ASN A 63 6.62 -6.52 -9.97
CA ASN A 63 7.64 -6.12 -10.94
C ASN A 63 7.61 -4.61 -11.26
N ASN A 64 6.43 -4.03 -11.39
CA ASN A 64 6.21 -2.59 -11.58
C ASN A 64 4.77 -2.24 -11.19
N PRO A 65 4.54 -1.80 -9.93
CA PRO A 65 3.20 -1.58 -9.41
C PRO A 65 2.36 -0.59 -10.23
N THR A 66 2.98 0.45 -10.75
CA THR A 66 2.26 1.45 -11.58
C THR A 66 1.82 0.87 -12.91
N LYS A 67 2.71 0.11 -13.57
CA LYS A 67 2.44 -0.44 -14.90
C LYS A 67 1.43 -1.59 -14.88
N TYR A 68 1.51 -2.42 -13.85
CA TYR A 68 0.69 -3.64 -13.72
C TYR A 68 -0.45 -3.49 -12.73
N ASN A 69 -0.89 -2.26 -12.47
CA ASN A 69 -2.02 -1.96 -11.62
C ASN A 69 -3.33 -2.46 -12.25
N PRO A 70 -4.01 -3.47 -11.69
CA PRO A 70 -5.21 -4.03 -12.30
C PRO A 70 -6.44 -3.11 -12.22
N LEU A 71 -6.41 -2.07 -11.39
CA LEU A 71 -7.51 -1.10 -11.23
C LEU A 71 -7.55 -0.08 -12.38
N THR A 72 -6.47 0.09 -13.14
CA THR A 72 -6.46 0.99 -14.29
C THR A 72 -6.69 0.21 -15.59
N GLU A 73 -7.39 0.79 -16.56
CA GLU A 73 -7.73 0.14 -17.83
C GLU A 73 -6.47 -0.41 -18.55
N ASN A 74 -5.45 0.42 -18.72
CA ASN A 74 -4.18 0.00 -19.33
C ASN A 74 -3.42 -1.00 -18.47
N GLY A 75 -3.41 -0.82 -17.14
CA GLY A 75 -2.73 -1.70 -16.21
C GLY A 75 -3.39 -3.06 -16.10
N ALA A 76 -4.70 -3.16 -16.21
CA ALA A 76 -5.45 -4.41 -16.22
C ALA A 76 -5.00 -5.31 -17.39
N GLU A 77 -4.88 -4.75 -18.61
CA GLU A 77 -4.38 -5.49 -19.78
C GLU A 77 -2.92 -5.94 -19.59
N GLN A 78 -2.08 -5.07 -19.05
CA GLN A 78 -0.66 -5.40 -18.80
C GLN A 78 -0.52 -6.44 -17.68
N ASN A 79 -1.35 -6.34 -16.62
CA ASN A 79 -1.40 -7.33 -15.55
C ASN A 79 -1.83 -8.69 -16.08
N GLU A 80 -2.87 -8.76 -16.92
CA GLU A 80 -3.33 -10.01 -17.52
C GLU A 80 -2.21 -10.69 -18.33
N LYS A 81 -1.51 -9.94 -19.17
CA LYS A 81 -0.38 -10.48 -19.94
C LYS A 81 0.72 -11.02 -19.03
N ARG A 82 1.05 -10.30 -17.97
CA ARG A 82 2.08 -10.70 -17.01
C ARG A 82 1.64 -11.89 -16.15
N ARG A 83 0.39 -11.88 -15.70
CA ARG A 83 -0.24 -12.98 -14.94
C ARG A 83 -0.15 -14.29 -15.69
N ARG A 84 -0.46 -14.29 -16.99
CA ARG A 84 -0.32 -15.49 -17.84
C ARG A 84 1.09 -16.03 -17.87
N LEU A 85 2.10 -15.15 -17.97
CA LEU A 85 3.52 -15.56 -17.89
C LEU A 85 3.87 -16.16 -16.52
N VAL A 86 3.27 -15.64 -15.43
CA VAL A 86 3.45 -16.21 -14.09
C VAL A 86 2.83 -17.61 -14.01
N LEU A 87 1.61 -17.79 -14.52
CA LEU A 87 0.93 -19.08 -14.56
C LEU A 87 1.70 -20.10 -15.40
N ASP A 88 2.23 -19.70 -16.58
CA ASP A 88 3.08 -20.55 -17.43
C ASP A 88 4.30 -21.05 -16.63
N LYS A 89 4.93 -20.18 -15.85
CA LYS A 89 6.09 -20.55 -15.04
C LYS A 89 5.71 -21.42 -13.84
N MET A 90 4.55 -21.20 -13.23
CA MET A 90 4.06 -22.07 -12.16
C MET A 90 3.80 -23.50 -12.66
N LEU A 91 3.25 -23.65 -13.88
CA LEU A 91 3.06 -24.95 -14.51
C LEU A 91 4.39 -25.60 -14.88
N GLU A 92 5.30 -24.85 -15.52
CA GLU A 92 6.63 -25.33 -15.92
C GLU A 92 7.43 -25.87 -14.72
N LEU A 93 7.32 -25.20 -13.57
CA LEU A 93 8.00 -25.58 -12.34
C LEU A 93 7.25 -26.66 -11.53
N GLY A 94 6.07 -27.09 -11.98
CA GLY A 94 5.26 -28.10 -11.30
C GLY A 94 4.60 -27.61 -10.01
N ASN A 95 4.47 -26.30 -9.83
CA ASN A 95 3.80 -25.71 -8.67
C ASN A 95 2.28 -25.83 -8.74
N ILE A 96 1.72 -25.94 -9.94
CA ILE A 96 0.30 -26.16 -10.22
C ILE A 96 0.14 -27.29 -11.25
N THR A 97 -1.00 -27.97 -11.19
CA THR A 97 -1.40 -28.96 -12.17
C THR A 97 -1.91 -28.30 -13.46
N TYR A 98 -1.99 -29.08 -14.55
CA TYR A 98 -2.57 -28.58 -15.80
C TYR A 98 -4.04 -28.15 -15.65
N GLU A 99 -4.82 -28.85 -14.82
CA GLU A 99 -6.22 -28.52 -14.57
C GLU A 99 -6.35 -27.17 -13.83
N GLU A 100 -5.50 -26.94 -12.83
CA GLU A 100 -5.44 -25.68 -12.09
C GLU A 100 -4.97 -24.52 -12.97
N TYR A 101 -3.99 -24.78 -13.83
CA TYR A 101 -3.51 -23.82 -14.82
C TYR A 101 -4.63 -23.40 -15.79
N ASP A 102 -5.30 -24.37 -16.42
CA ASP A 102 -6.36 -24.11 -17.39
C ASP A 102 -7.50 -23.29 -16.77
N LYS A 103 -7.90 -23.65 -15.57
CA LYS A 103 -8.89 -22.89 -14.79
C LYS A 103 -8.42 -21.46 -14.53
N ALA A 104 -7.22 -21.29 -13.99
CA ALA A 104 -6.68 -19.98 -13.63
C ALA A 104 -6.40 -19.09 -14.85
N TYR A 105 -6.00 -19.68 -15.97
CA TYR A 105 -5.72 -18.99 -17.22
C TYR A 105 -6.98 -18.37 -17.85
N ASN A 106 -8.11 -19.09 -17.76
CA ASN A 106 -9.40 -18.68 -18.33
C ASN A 106 -10.26 -17.86 -17.34
N GLU A 107 -9.89 -17.84 -16.07
CA GLU A 107 -10.61 -17.09 -15.03
C GLU A 107 -10.38 -15.59 -15.18
N LYS A 108 -11.49 -14.83 -15.18
CA LYS A 108 -11.44 -13.37 -15.13
C LYS A 108 -11.13 -12.91 -13.71
N LEU A 109 -10.15 -12.01 -13.60
CA LEU A 109 -9.83 -11.38 -12.32
C LEU A 109 -11.05 -10.57 -11.85
N LYS A 110 -11.47 -10.81 -10.61
CA LYS A 110 -12.51 -10.04 -9.94
C LYS A 110 -11.82 -9.17 -8.92
N LEU A 111 -11.86 -7.87 -9.16
CA LEU A 111 -11.37 -6.88 -8.23
C LEU A 111 -12.49 -6.47 -7.27
N ASP A 112 -12.12 -5.94 -6.13
CA ASP A 112 -13.06 -5.32 -5.22
C ASP A 112 -13.40 -3.92 -5.74
N ASP A 113 -14.61 -3.75 -6.25
CA ASP A 113 -15.12 -2.47 -6.77
C ASP A 113 -15.50 -1.49 -5.63
N SER A 114 -15.46 -1.92 -4.37
CA SER A 114 -15.74 -1.04 -3.22
C SER A 114 -14.64 -0.01 -2.98
N GLN A 115 -13.50 -0.18 -3.63
CA GLN A 115 -12.37 0.74 -3.63
C GLN A 115 -12.48 1.72 -4.82
N GLU A 116 -13.72 2.08 -5.25
CA GLU A 116 -13.91 3.10 -6.28
C GLU A 116 -13.20 4.39 -5.86
N ASP A 117 -12.18 4.72 -6.62
CA ASP A 117 -11.57 6.05 -6.82
C ASP A 117 -11.37 7.00 -5.60
N ASP A 118 -11.38 6.49 -4.37
CA ASP A 118 -10.87 7.22 -3.22
C ASP A 118 -9.33 7.32 -3.21
N TYR A 119 -8.72 7.33 -4.42
CA TYR A 119 -7.45 8.03 -4.61
C TYR A 119 -7.67 9.53 -4.87
N GLU A 120 -8.57 10.13 -4.23
CA GLU A 120 -8.19 11.34 -3.52
C GLU A 120 -6.99 10.89 -2.69
N ILE A 121 -5.82 11.42 -2.98
CA ILE A 121 -4.73 11.45 -2.01
C ILE A 121 -5.49 11.76 -0.73
N GLU A 122 -5.68 10.75 0.16
CA GLU A 122 -6.19 11.05 1.50
C GLU A 122 -5.16 12.05 2.00
N ILE A 123 -5.49 13.31 1.82
CA ILE A 123 -4.77 14.38 2.49
C ILE A 123 -5.08 14.07 3.93
N ASN A 124 -4.16 13.34 4.56
CA ASN A 124 -4.27 13.03 5.96
C ASN A 124 -4.67 14.32 6.65
N SER A 125 -5.66 14.27 7.51
CA SER A 125 -5.97 15.45 8.29
C SER A 125 -4.68 15.88 9.00
N TYR A 126 -4.48 17.17 9.23
CA TYR A 126 -3.31 17.67 9.97
C TYR A 126 -3.09 16.93 11.29
N PHE A 127 -4.17 16.44 11.90
CA PHE A 127 -4.09 15.61 13.09
C PHE A 127 -3.34 14.30 12.81
N VAL A 128 -3.66 13.63 11.72
CA VAL A 128 -3.02 12.35 11.35
C VAL A 128 -1.55 12.57 10.99
N ASP A 129 -1.22 13.62 10.25
CA ASP A 129 0.16 13.97 9.91
C ASP A 129 0.97 14.29 11.17
N ALA A 130 0.43 15.12 12.07
CA ALA A 130 1.08 15.41 13.35
C ALA A 130 1.26 14.17 14.23
N LEU A 131 0.29 13.25 14.22
CA LEU A 131 0.36 11.99 14.95
C LEU A 131 1.45 11.08 14.37
N ILE A 132 1.55 10.98 13.05
CA ILE A 132 2.60 10.21 12.37
C ILE A 132 3.99 10.74 12.75
N ASP A 133 4.20 12.04 12.65
CA ASP A 133 5.46 12.67 13.01
C ASP A 133 5.81 12.45 14.47
N GLN A 134 4.83 12.57 15.36
CA GLN A 134 5.04 12.31 16.79
C GLN A 134 5.46 10.85 17.04
N VAL A 135 4.74 9.89 16.48
CA VAL A 135 5.05 8.46 16.68
C VAL A 135 6.42 8.11 16.10
N ILE A 136 6.79 8.66 14.94
CA ILE A 136 8.13 8.45 14.35
C ILE A 136 9.21 8.99 15.29
N ASN A 137 9.01 10.19 15.87
CA ASN A 137 9.96 10.77 16.83
C ASN A 137 10.06 9.93 18.11
N ASP A 138 8.92 9.48 18.65
CA ASP A 138 8.89 8.61 19.84
C ASP A 138 9.60 7.27 19.59
N LEU A 139 9.44 6.69 18.39
CA LEU A 139 10.17 5.48 17.99
C LEU A 139 11.67 5.74 17.86
N ALA A 140 12.07 6.87 17.26
CA ALA A 140 13.47 7.26 17.13
C ALA A 140 14.13 7.41 18.50
N GLU A 141 13.48 8.09 19.44
CA GLU A 141 13.97 8.26 20.81
C GLU A 141 14.03 6.93 21.57
N LYS A 142 12.93 6.18 21.57
CA LYS A 142 12.81 4.92 22.33
C LYS A 142 13.83 3.86 21.92
N TYR A 143 14.11 3.76 20.61
CA TYR A 143 15.02 2.74 20.06
C TYR A 143 16.38 3.30 19.68
N ASN A 144 16.66 4.57 19.97
CA ASN A 144 17.88 5.28 19.62
C ASN A 144 18.23 5.13 18.12
N LEU A 145 17.24 5.37 17.27
CA LEU A 145 17.34 5.28 15.81
C LEU A 145 17.41 6.68 15.20
N ASP A 146 17.95 6.77 13.98
CA ASP A 146 17.72 7.97 13.17
C ASP A 146 16.26 8.04 12.70
N THR A 147 15.78 9.23 12.40
CA THR A 147 14.38 9.48 11.99
C THR A 147 14.00 8.67 10.74
N LYS A 148 14.95 8.41 9.84
CA LYS A 148 14.70 7.64 8.62
C LYS A 148 14.47 6.17 8.92
N LEU A 149 15.24 5.58 9.83
CA LEU A 149 15.04 4.21 10.29
C LEU A 149 13.76 4.08 11.10
N ALA A 150 13.47 5.06 11.96
CA ALA A 150 12.21 5.10 12.72
C ALA A 150 10.99 5.20 11.80
N SER A 151 11.05 6.02 10.74
CA SER A 151 10.01 6.10 9.71
C SER A 151 9.83 4.76 8.98
N THR A 152 10.92 4.12 8.59
CA THR A 152 10.87 2.78 7.98
C THR A 152 10.23 1.76 8.93
N MET A 153 10.58 1.82 10.21
CA MET A 153 9.99 0.96 11.26
C MET A 153 8.51 1.25 11.45
N PHE A 154 8.10 2.53 11.43
CA PHE A 154 6.69 2.93 11.52
C PHE A 154 5.84 2.29 10.42
N TYR A 155 6.24 2.46 9.16
CA TYR A 155 5.46 1.98 8.02
C TYR A 155 5.50 0.47 7.81
N ASN A 156 6.56 -0.22 8.25
CA ASN A 156 6.74 -1.65 8.03
C ASN A 156 6.60 -2.49 9.31
N GLY A 157 6.41 -1.86 10.46
CA GLY A 157 6.41 -2.54 11.77
C GLY A 157 5.07 -3.13 12.21
N GLY A 158 4.01 -2.96 11.41
CA GLY A 158 2.68 -3.49 11.74
C GLY A 158 2.08 -2.90 13.02
N PHE A 159 2.42 -1.67 13.37
CA PHE A 159 1.93 -1.03 14.59
C PHE A 159 0.43 -0.73 14.51
N LYS A 160 -0.27 -0.99 15.62
CA LYS A 160 -1.62 -0.47 15.85
C LYS A 160 -1.51 0.78 16.71
N ILE A 161 -1.91 1.92 16.14
CA ILE A 161 -1.82 3.22 16.83
C ILE A 161 -3.19 3.59 17.35
N TYR A 162 -3.25 3.85 18.65
CA TYR A 162 -4.47 4.31 19.32
C TYR A 162 -4.32 5.79 19.64
N SER A 163 -5.18 6.60 19.04
CA SER A 163 -5.18 8.05 19.24
C SER A 163 -6.39 8.51 20.04
N THR A 164 -6.37 9.75 20.49
CA THR A 164 -7.50 10.41 21.14
C THR A 164 -8.45 11.07 20.14
N LEU A 165 -8.23 10.88 18.83
CA LEU A 165 -9.07 11.41 17.76
C LEU A 165 -10.52 10.94 17.96
N LYS A 166 -11.44 11.88 17.97
CA LYS A 166 -12.88 11.62 17.90
C LYS A 166 -13.38 12.04 16.52
N PRO A 167 -13.71 11.09 15.62
CA PRO A 167 -14.08 11.39 14.23
C PRO A 167 -15.22 12.40 14.11
N GLU A 168 -16.20 12.35 15.02
CA GLU A 168 -17.33 13.28 15.05
C GLU A 168 -16.89 14.74 15.30
N ILE A 169 -15.88 14.93 16.20
CA ILE A 169 -15.35 16.26 16.50
C ILE A 169 -14.49 16.75 15.31
N GLN A 170 -13.65 15.89 14.74
CA GLN A 170 -12.84 16.21 13.58
C GLN A 170 -13.72 16.64 12.39
N SER A 171 -14.73 15.86 12.05
CA SER A 171 -15.69 16.20 10.98
C SER A 171 -16.45 17.49 11.24
N ALA A 172 -16.79 17.80 12.51
CA ALA A 172 -17.43 19.05 12.86
C ALA A 172 -16.48 20.25 12.66
N MET A 173 -15.20 20.09 13.05
CA MET A 173 -14.17 21.10 12.84
C MET A 173 -13.92 21.33 11.35
N GLU A 174 -13.75 20.29 10.57
CA GLU A 174 -13.54 20.36 9.11
C GLU A 174 -14.69 21.08 8.41
N LYS A 175 -15.95 20.79 8.78
CA LYS A 175 -17.12 21.51 8.26
C LYS A 175 -17.08 22.99 8.56
N VAL A 176 -16.69 23.39 9.79
CA VAL A 176 -16.57 24.81 10.16
C VAL A 176 -15.48 25.47 9.35
N TYR A 177 -14.35 24.81 9.12
CA TYR A 177 -13.20 25.38 8.38
C TYR A 177 -13.34 25.32 6.86
N THR A 178 -14.09 24.39 6.30
CA THR A 178 -14.45 24.41 4.86
C THR A 178 -15.44 25.53 4.54
N ASP A 179 -16.25 25.95 5.50
CA ASP A 179 -17.16 27.10 5.38
C ASP A 179 -16.49 28.46 5.62
N ILE A 180 -15.18 28.48 5.68
CA ILE A 180 -14.30 29.67 5.87
C ILE A 180 -14.59 30.81 4.89
N LYS A 181 -15.24 30.57 3.77
CA LYS A 181 -15.72 31.64 2.87
C LYS A 181 -16.58 32.67 3.59
N ASN A 182 -17.22 32.28 4.68
CA ASN A 182 -18.03 33.16 5.51
C ASN A 182 -17.23 33.89 6.61
N TYR A 183 -16.08 33.36 7.03
CA TYR A 183 -15.30 33.92 8.13
C TYR A 183 -14.06 34.70 7.69
N PHE A 184 -13.42 34.27 6.58
CA PHE A 184 -12.24 34.93 6.02
C PHE A 184 -12.41 35.11 4.52
N PRO A 185 -13.00 36.23 4.08
CA PRO A 185 -13.23 36.48 2.66
C PRO A 185 -11.94 36.72 1.84
N GLN A 186 -10.78 36.73 2.48
CA GLN A 186 -9.49 36.94 1.82
C GLN A 186 -8.77 35.62 1.61
N THR A 187 -8.67 35.22 0.35
CA THR A 187 -7.76 34.17 -0.08
C THR A 187 -6.36 34.75 -0.26
N ALA A 188 -5.34 34.15 0.34
CA ALA A 188 -3.96 34.51 0.05
C ALA A 188 -3.50 33.80 -1.23
N PRO A 189 -2.74 34.50 -2.12
CA PRO A 189 -2.12 33.82 -3.24
C PRO A 189 -0.97 32.93 -2.76
N ASN A 190 -0.88 31.70 -3.30
CA ASN A 190 0.30 30.87 -3.14
C ASN A 190 1.49 31.45 -3.95
N LEU A 191 2.65 30.82 -3.85
CA LEU A 191 3.86 31.23 -4.58
C LEU A 191 3.69 31.20 -6.12
N GLN A 192 2.66 30.51 -6.62
CA GLN A 192 2.29 30.43 -8.04
C GLN A 192 1.18 31.41 -8.44
N GLY A 193 0.70 32.23 -7.49
CA GLY A 193 -0.36 33.21 -7.72
C GLY A 193 -1.78 32.68 -7.71
N GLU A 194 -1.98 31.42 -7.35
CA GLU A 194 -3.30 30.81 -7.21
C GLU A 194 -3.92 31.16 -5.84
N LYS A 195 -5.24 31.37 -5.83
CA LYS A 195 -5.97 31.64 -4.59
C LYS A 195 -6.13 30.34 -3.79
N VAL A 196 -5.53 30.29 -2.60
CA VAL A 196 -5.64 29.14 -1.70
C VAL A 196 -6.37 29.53 -0.40
N HIS A 197 -7.11 28.59 0.15
CA HIS A 197 -7.78 28.72 1.43
C HIS A 197 -6.88 28.22 2.55
N ALA A 198 -6.99 28.82 3.73
CA ALA A 198 -6.30 28.33 4.91
C ALA A 198 -6.90 26.97 5.33
N GLN A 199 -6.04 26.06 5.75
CA GLN A 199 -6.41 24.78 6.37
C GLN A 199 -6.02 24.82 7.85
N SER A 200 -6.74 24.11 8.68
CA SER A 200 -6.41 23.99 10.10
C SER A 200 -6.67 22.56 10.60
N ALA A 201 -5.94 22.17 11.63
CA ALA A 201 -6.05 20.89 12.33
C ALA A 201 -6.61 21.10 13.74
#